data_8ae1cce312f9a9edd170a3224d9e2486
#
_entry.id   8ae1cce312f9a9edd170a3224d9e2486
#
_cell.length_a   1.000
_cell.length_b   1.000
_cell.length_c   1.000
_cell.angle_alpha   90.00
_cell.angle_beta   90.00
_cell.angle_gamma   90.00
#
_symmetry.space_group_name_H-M   'P 1'
#
loop_
_entity.id
_entity.type
_entity.pdbx_description
1 polymer ?
#
loop_
_entity_poly.entity_id
_entity_poly.type
_entity_poly.pdbx_seq_one_letter_code
_entity_poly.pdbx_strand_id
1 'polypeptide(L)'
;MNAELTELVFILDRSGSMGGLESDTIGGFNGMIERQKKEGEKVNVTTILFDDEVEIIHDRFTIDAVQPLTDKEYYVRGCTALLDAVGHAINKIDNVQKHLPEEHRAGKVLFVIKIRES
;
A
#
# COMPACT_ATOMS: atom_id res chain seq x y z
N MET A 1 -1.21 17.70 14.28
CA MET A 1 -0.91 16.30 13.86
C MET A 1 -1.72 15.33 14.70
N ASN A 2 -2.36 14.37 14.08
CA ASN A 2 -3.07 13.32 14.81
C ASN A 2 -2.08 12.18 15.12
N ALA A 3 -1.57 12.15 16.34
CA ALA A 3 -0.52 11.21 16.76
C ALA A 3 -1.02 9.75 16.80
N GLU A 4 -2.33 9.54 16.85
CA GLU A 4 -2.92 8.19 16.88
C GLU A 4 -3.17 7.63 15.47
N LEU A 5 -3.08 8.47 14.44
CA LEU A 5 -3.34 8.07 13.07
C LEU A 5 -2.04 7.59 12.41
N THR A 6 -2.09 6.44 11.79
CA THR A 6 -1.00 5.89 10.96
C THR A 6 -1.47 5.80 9.52
N GLU A 7 -0.65 6.27 8.59
CA GLU A 7 -0.82 6.02 7.16
C GLU A 7 0.04 4.82 6.79
N LEU A 8 -0.59 3.75 6.37
CA LEU A 8 0.08 2.52 5.95
C LEU A 8 0.00 2.42 4.43
N VAL A 9 1.15 2.44 3.78
CA VAL A 9 1.23 2.48 2.32
C VAL A 9 1.89 1.20 1.83
N PHE A 10 1.17 0.42 1.04
CA PHE A 10 1.69 -0.77 0.38
C PHE A 10 2.04 -0.44 -1.06
N ILE A 11 3.22 -0.81 -1.47
CA ILE A 11 3.68 -0.69 -2.86
C ILE A 11 4.07 -2.09 -3.32
N LEU A 12 3.24 -2.69 -4.16
CA LEU A 12 3.35 -4.09 -4.52
C LEU A 12 3.71 -4.23 -6.00
N ASP A 13 4.83 -4.91 -6.26
CA ASP A 13 5.28 -5.24 -7.59
C ASP A 13 4.38 -6.34 -8.17
N ARG A 14 3.79 -6.09 -9.34
CA ARG A 14 3.03 -7.11 -10.07
C ARG A 14 3.59 -7.36 -11.46
N SER A 15 4.86 -7.02 -11.67
CA SER A 15 5.53 -7.30 -12.94
C SER A 15 5.73 -8.80 -13.14
N GLY A 16 6.03 -9.19 -14.36
CA GLY A 16 6.24 -10.60 -14.70
C GLY A 16 7.29 -11.29 -13.86
N SER A 17 8.28 -10.55 -13.34
CA SER A 17 9.30 -11.10 -12.44
C SER A 17 8.74 -11.60 -11.11
N MET A 18 7.52 -11.20 -10.75
CA MET A 18 6.83 -11.68 -9.54
C MET A 18 6.10 -13.01 -9.77
N GLY A 19 6.19 -13.59 -10.96
CA GLY A 19 5.58 -14.88 -11.25
C GLY A 19 6.04 -15.95 -10.27
N GLY A 20 5.08 -16.68 -9.70
CA GLY A 20 5.33 -17.67 -8.65
C GLY A 20 5.29 -17.11 -7.22
N LEU A 21 5.21 -15.78 -7.06
CA LEU A 21 5.18 -15.12 -5.75
C LEU A 21 3.82 -14.52 -5.42
N GLU A 22 2.81 -14.76 -6.24
CA GLU A 22 1.50 -14.14 -6.09
C GLU A 22 0.85 -14.52 -4.75
N SER A 23 0.84 -15.80 -4.42
CA SER A 23 0.26 -16.31 -3.17
C SER A 23 0.94 -15.72 -1.94
N ASP A 24 2.27 -15.62 -1.99
CA ASP A 24 3.05 -15.06 -0.88
C ASP A 24 2.76 -13.58 -0.68
N THR A 25 2.63 -12.83 -1.77
CA THR A 25 2.33 -11.41 -1.73
C THR A 25 0.92 -11.17 -1.19
N ILE A 26 -0.05 -11.91 -1.70
CA ILE A 26 -1.45 -11.82 -1.25
C ILE A 26 -1.55 -12.18 0.24
N GLY A 27 -0.94 -13.30 0.62
CA GLY A 27 -0.97 -13.76 2.00
C GLY A 27 -0.28 -12.81 2.96
N GLY A 28 0.85 -12.25 2.55
CA GLY A 28 1.58 -11.26 3.36
C GLY A 28 0.77 -9.98 3.57
N PHE A 29 0.17 -9.46 2.49
CA PHE A 29 -0.70 -8.28 2.58
C PHE A 29 -1.88 -8.54 3.52
N ASN A 30 -2.61 -9.63 3.29
CA ASN A 30 -3.80 -9.96 4.08
C ASN A 30 -3.45 -10.19 5.55
N GLY A 31 -2.32 -10.83 5.82
CA GLY A 31 -1.86 -11.06 7.18
C GLY A 31 -1.54 -9.76 7.91
N MET A 32 -0.91 -8.81 7.24
CA MET A 32 -0.62 -7.49 7.84
C MET A 32 -1.90 -6.72 8.12
N ILE A 33 -2.86 -6.74 7.20
CA ILE A 33 -4.15 -6.07 7.39
C ILE A 33 -4.88 -6.67 8.59
N GLU A 34 -4.92 -8.00 8.71
CA GLU A 34 -5.57 -8.66 9.85
C GLU A 34 -4.92 -8.28 11.18
N ARG A 35 -3.60 -8.22 11.23
CA ARG A 35 -2.88 -7.81 12.45
C ARG A 35 -3.21 -6.38 12.83
N GLN A 36 -3.27 -5.46 11.87
CA GLN A 36 -3.59 -4.06 12.13
C GLN A 36 -5.03 -3.91 12.64
N LYS A 37 -5.97 -4.67 12.10
CA LYS A 37 -7.35 -4.67 12.58
C LYS A 37 -7.44 -5.10 14.04
N LYS A 38 -6.66 -6.11 14.43
CA LYS A 38 -6.64 -6.62 15.81
C LYS A 38 -6.04 -5.63 16.81
N GLU A 39 -5.11 -4.80 16.37
CA GLU A 39 -4.49 -3.80 17.25
C GLU A 39 -5.43 -2.66 17.61
N GLY A 40 -6.48 -2.44 16.82
CA GLY A 40 -7.49 -1.44 17.12
C GLY A 40 -7.04 0.01 16.96
N GLU A 41 -5.89 0.25 16.36
CA GLU A 41 -5.37 1.58 16.11
C GLU A 41 -6.03 2.20 14.87
N LYS A 42 -5.99 3.55 14.80
CA LYS A 42 -6.46 4.27 13.63
C LYS A 42 -5.44 4.18 12.51
N VAL A 43 -5.77 3.45 11.45
CA VAL A 43 -4.89 3.24 10.32
C VAL A 43 -5.66 3.52 9.03
N ASN A 44 -5.08 4.36 8.17
CA ASN A 44 -5.53 4.51 6.79
C ASN A 44 -4.60 3.71 5.89
N VAL A 45 -5.15 3.03 4.91
CA VAL A 45 -4.40 2.15 4.02
C VAL A 45 -4.46 2.69 2.59
N THR A 46 -3.29 2.83 2.00
CA THR A 46 -3.14 3.10 0.57
C THR A 46 -2.40 1.92 -0.05
N THR A 47 -2.95 1.34 -1.10
CA THR A 47 -2.35 0.19 -1.77
C THR A 47 -2.13 0.51 -3.24
N ILE A 48 -0.90 0.42 -3.68
CA ILE A 48 -0.47 0.74 -5.02
C ILE A 48 0.15 -0.50 -5.66
N LEU A 49 -0.38 -0.89 -6.80
CA LEU A 49 0.18 -1.96 -7.62
C LEU A 49 0.95 -1.32 -8.76
N PHE A 50 2.07 -1.92 -9.12
CA PHE A 50 2.85 -1.39 -10.23
C PHE A 50 3.45 -2.51 -11.09
N ASP A 51 3.52 -2.22 -12.39
CA ASP A 51 4.30 -2.94 -13.38
C ASP A 51 4.95 -1.88 -14.28
N ASP A 52 4.55 -1.76 -15.53
CA ASP A 52 4.89 -0.60 -16.36
C ASP A 52 3.91 0.56 -16.14
N GLU A 53 2.86 0.33 -15.36
CA GLU A 53 1.86 1.33 -14.98
C GLU A 53 1.68 1.28 -13.47
N VAL A 54 1.08 2.34 -12.93
CA VAL A 54 0.76 2.46 -11.50
C VAL A 54 -0.75 2.44 -11.34
N GLU A 55 -1.24 1.56 -10.48
CA GLU A 55 -2.67 1.46 -10.18
C GLU A 55 -2.89 1.54 -8.67
N ILE A 56 -3.77 2.44 -8.23
CA ILE A 56 -4.11 2.60 -6.82
C ILE A 56 -5.42 1.87 -6.56
N ILE A 57 -5.38 0.80 -5.78
CA ILE A 57 -6.57 0.01 -5.47
C ILE A 57 -7.20 0.37 -4.12
N HIS A 58 -6.42 0.95 -3.21
CA HIS A 58 -6.94 1.54 -1.99
C HIS A 58 -6.33 2.92 -1.85
N ASP A 59 -7.15 3.94 -1.66
CA ASP A 59 -6.70 5.32 -1.52
C ASP A 59 -7.16 5.86 -0.17
N ARG A 60 -6.30 5.71 0.83
CA ARG A 60 -6.56 6.12 2.22
C ARG A 60 -7.85 5.53 2.79
N PHE A 61 -8.08 4.25 2.53
CA PHE A 61 -9.19 3.52 3.13
C PHE A 61 -8.92 3.32 4.61
N THR A 62 -9.93 3.50 5.46
CA THR A 62 -9.80 3.08 6.84
C THR A 62 -9.54 1.57 6.88
N ILE A 63 -8.76 1.12 7.86
CA ILE A 63 -8.36 -0.29 7.93
C ILE A 63 -9.57 -1.24 7.92
N ASP A 64 -10.67 -0.84 8.51
CA ASP A 64 -11.88 -1.67 8.56
C ASP A 64 -12.57 -1.80 7.22
N ALA A 65 -12.33 -0.87 6.30
CA ALA A 65 -12.91 -0.89 4.96
C ALA A 65 -12.10 -1.71 3.96
N VAL A 66 -10.88 -2.15 4.33
CA VAL A 66 -10.01 -2.90 3.44
C VAL A 66 -10.44 -4.36 3.39
N GLN A 67 -10.80 -4.83 2.21
CA GLN A 67 -11.16 -6.22 1.97
C GLN A 67 -9.91 -7.07 1.71
N PRO A 68 -9.94 -8.37 1.95
CA PRO A 68 -8.81 -9.23 1.61
C PRO A 68 -8.44 -9.13 0.13
N LEU A 69 -7.16 -9.08 -0.14
CA LEU A 69 -6.64 -9.09 -1.50
C LEU A 69 -6.77 -10.49 -2.09
N THR A 70 -7.17 -10.58 -3.36
CA THR A 70 -7.34 -11.83 -4.08
C THR A 70 -6.59 -11.79 -5.40
N ASP A 71 -6.58 -12.90 -6.14
CA ASP A 71 -5.99 -12.97 -7.46
C ASP A 71 -6.75 -12.15 -8.51
N LYS A 72 -7.90 -11.62 -8.17
CA LYS A 72 -8.65 -10.72 -9.06
C LYS A 72 -8.06 -9.32 -9.07
N GLU A 73 -7.55 -8.86 -7.93
CA GLU A 73 -6.93 -7.54 -7.79
C GLU A 73 -5.43 -7.61 -8.03
N TYR A 74 -4.77 -8.64 -7.48
CA TYR A 74 -3.33 -8.81 -7.61
C TYR A 74 -3.02 -9.99 -8.52
N TYR A 75 -2.49 -9.68 -9.70
CA TYR A 75 -2.01 -10.65 -10.69
C TYR A 75 -0.79 -10.06 -11.38
N VAL A 76 0.13 -10.92 -11.80
CA VAL A 76 1.35 -10.45 -12.44
C VAL A 76 1.11 -10.07 -13.90
N ARG A 77 1.75 -8.99 -14.33
CA ARG A 77 1.74 -8.52 -15.72
C ARG A 77 2.86 -7.50 -15.93
N GLY A 78 3.21 -7.26 -17.18
CA GLY A 78 4.02 -6.12 -17.59
C GLY A 78 5.47 -6.09 -17.09
N CYS A 79 6.08 -4.93 -17.22
CA CYS A 79 7.45 -4.62 -16.83
C CYS A 79 7.47 -3.80 -15.54
N THR A 80 8.63 -3.79 -14.87
CA THR A 80 8.77 -3.06 -13.61
C THR A 80 8.97 -1.57 -13.84
N ALA A 81 8.17 -0.74 -13.14
CA ALA A 81 8.35 0.72 -13.07
C ALA A 81 8.54 1.15 -11.62
N LEU A 82 9.41 0.45 -10.90
CA LEU A 82 9.56 0.60 -9.45
C LEU A 82 9.87 2.04 -9.02
N LEU A 83 10.84 2.67 -9.68
CA LEU A 83 11.25 4.03 -9.27
C LEU A 83 10.11 5.03 -9.44
N ASP A 84 9.36 4.91 -10.54
CA ASP A 84 8.21 5.79 -10.78
C ASP A 84 7.10 5.53 -9.76
N ALA A 85 6.84 4.26 -9.43
CA ALA A 85 5.81 3.90 -8.47
C ALA A 85 6.14 4.42 -7.07
N VAL A 86 7.38 4.24 -6.63
CA VAL A 86 7.82 4.70 -5.31
C VAL A 86 7.76 6.23 -5.24
N GLY A 87 8.29 6.91 -6.27
CA GLY A 87 8.25 8.37 -6.33
C GLY A 87 6.83 8.91 -6.33
N HIS A 88 5.95 8.29 -7.11
CA HIS A 88 4.54 8.66 -7.17
C HIS A 88 3.84 8.50 -5.82
N ALA A 89 4.08 7.39 -5.14
CA ALA A 89 3.50 7.11 -3.83
C ALA A 89 3.96 8.12 -2.79
N ILE A 90 5.26 8.42 -2.75
CA ILE A 90 5.82 9.38 -1.81
C ILE A 90 5.24 10.77 -2.05
N ASN A 91 5.18 11.21 -3.31
CA ASN A 91 4.63 12.51 -3.66
C ASN A 91 3.15 12.61 -3.30
N LYS A 92 2.37 11.56 -3.56
CA LYS A 92 0.96 11.54 -3.23
C LYS A 92 0.74 11.69 -1.73
N ILE A 93 1.42 10.90 -0.93
CA ILE A 93 1.24 10.95 0.53
C ILE A 93 1.72 12.29 1.10
N ASP A 94 2.86 12.79 0.62
CA ASP A 94 3.39 14.08 1.05
C ASP A 94 2.40 15.21 0.74
N ASN A 95 1.83 15.23 -0.48
CA ASN A 95 0.85 16.25 -0.87
C ASN A 95 -0.42 16.16 -0.03
N VAL A 96 -0.91 14.96 0.23
CA VAL A 96 -2.10 14.77 1.08
C VAL A 96 -1.83 15.31 2.49
N GLN A 97 -0.69 14.95 3.10
CA GLN A 97 -0.37 15.40 4.45
C GLN A 97 -0.21 16.92 4.54
N LYS A 98 0.41 17.54 3.53
CA LYS A 98 0.60 18.99 3.50
C LYS A 98 -0.71 19.77 3.41
N HIS A 99 -1.72 19.21 2.74
CA HIS A 99 -2.99 19.90 2.51
C HIS A 99 -4.06 19.56 3.55
N LEU A 100 -3.77 18.65 4.48
CA LEU A 100 -4.69 18.34 5.57
C LEU A 100 -4.54 19.34 6.71
N PRO A 101 -5.63 19.68 7.42
CA PRO A 101 -5.50 20.36 8.70
C PRO A 101 -4.61 19.56 9.64
N GLU A 102 -3.89 20.25 10.52
CA GLU A 102 -2.91 19.61 11.40
C GLU A 102 -3.50 18.43 12.19
N GLU A 103 -4.73 18.57 12.70
CA GLU A 103 -5.39 17.52 13.47
C GLU A 103 -5.75 16.28 12.66
N HIS A 104 -5.71 16.37 11.31
CA HIS A 104 -5.99 15.24 10.41
C HIS A 104 -4.73 14.64 9.81
N ARG A 105 -3.57 15.24 10.04
CA ARG A 105 -2.31 14.69 9.55
C ARG A 105 -1.91 13.47 10.35
N ALA A 106 -1.35 12.47 9.64
CA ALA A 106 -0.88 11.27 10.30
C ALA A 106 0.30 11.57 11.23
N GLY A 107 0.31 10.96 12.40
CA GLY A 107 1.47 10.97 13.28
C GLY A 107 2.57 10.05 12.80
N LYS A 108 2.23 9.09 11.93
CA LYS A 108 3.17 8.10 11.43
C LYS A 108 2.77 7.67 10.03
N VAL A 109 3.76 7.57 9.14
CA VAL A 109 3.58 7.06 7.78
C VAL A 109 4.54 5.89 7.59
N LEU A 110 4.00 4.72 7.25
CA LEU A 110 4.79 3.50 7.02
C LEU A 110 4.63 3.07 5.57
N PHE A 111 5.77 2.78 4.93
CA PHE A 111 5.79 2.22 3.59
C PHE A 111 6.18 0.75 3.65
N VAL A 112 5.39 -0.10 3.02
CA VAL A 112 5.69 -1.52 2.86
C VAL A 112 5.85 -1.78 1.37
N ILE A 113 7.04 -2.16 0.96
CA ILE A 113 7.39 -2.36 -0.44
C ILE A 113 7.68 -3.84 -0.65
N LYS A 114 6.94 -4.47 -1.56
CA LYS A 114 7.17 -5.86 -1.94
C LYS A 114 7.65 -5.91 -3.38
N ILE A 115 8.89 -6.26 -3.56
CA ILE A 115 9.54 -6.42 -4.86
C ILE A 115 10.26 -7.76 -4.89
N ARG A 116 10.60 -8.22 -6.08
CA ARG A 116 11.43 -9.41 -6.22
C ARG A 116 12.90 -9.01 -6.05
N GLU A 117 13.58 -9.68 -5.16
CA GLU A 117 15.03 -9.56 -5.04
C GLU A 117 15.69 -10.29 -6.20
N SER A 118 16.65 -9.64 -6.83
CA SER A 118 17.42 -10.22 -7.93
C SER A 118 18.68 -10.92 -7.41
#